data_e2c876adf53db1a3986736d8fbd54b96
#
_entry.id   e2c876adf53db1a3986736d8fbd54b96
#
_cell.length_a   1.000
_cell.length_b   1.000
_cell.length_c   1.000
_cell.angle_alpha   90.00
_cell.angle_beta   90.00
_cell.angle_gamma   90.00
#
_symmetry.space_group_name_H-M   'P 1'
#
loop_
_entity.id
_entity.type
_entity.pdbx_description
1 polymer ?
#
loop_
_entity_poly.entity_id
_entity_poly.type
_entity_poly.pdbx_seq_one_letter_code
_entity_poly.pdbx_strand_id
1 'polypeptide(L)'
;LFDDRTANIDTWTDFDGDTATDVNAKMLVSTSDSAATTSVSASYAQSTTTLTITKSSHGYSVGSNVEITFSSGNATSGNFEILTAATNSFTVLATDSQTTSGNCTYSAEFSKFNTFANGTFIARTFRFRTELTSDDPAQSIEIEQLGYTAQLESRTETVNSVIASGTSSKAVTFANTFFTGASGTSVGAGSALPSIGITIENAQSGDFFALSSISGTGFTIDIKNGSSFVDRNFKYTATGFGRGS
;
A
#
# COMPACT_ATOMS: atom_id res chain seq x y z
N LEU A 1 -11.24 17.43 3.23
CA LEU A 1 -10.26 17.52 2.14
C LEU A 1 -9.23 18.56 2.55
N PHE A 2 -8.05 18.11 2.96
CA PHE A 2 -6.95 19.05 3.10
C PHE A 2 -6.49 19.43 1.71
N ASP A 3 -6.94 20.55 1.22
CA ASP A 3 -6.39 21.17 0.03
C ASP A 3 -5.36 22.20 0.48
N ASP A 4 -4.11 21.76 0.58
CA ASP A 4 -2.98 22.62 0.91
C ASP A 4 -2.51 23.52 -0.23
N ARG A 5 -3.19 23.42 -1.40
CA ARG A 5 -2.70 24.09 -2.62
C ARG A 5 -3.17 25.52 -2.78
N THR A 6 -4.24 25.93 -2.14
CA THR A 6 -4.82 27.25 -2.38
C THR A 6 -5.50 27.93 -1.19
N ALA A 7 -5.77 27.22 -0.11
CA ALA A 7 -6.31 27.79 1.11
C ALA A 7 -5.31 27.58 2.23
N ASN A 8 -4.78 28.65 2.76
CA ASN A 8 -4.14 28.59 4.06
C ASN A 8 -5.22 28.25 5.09
N ILE A 9 -4.89 27.34 5.98
CA ILE A 9 -5.72 27.06 7.14
C ILE A 9 -6.02 28.36 7.92
N ASP A 10 -5.11 29.32 7.88
CA ASP A 10 -5.20 30.64 8.46
C ASP A 10 -6.32 31.54 7.86
N THR A 11 -7.00 31.09 6.82
CA THR A 11 -8.17 31.79 6.24
C THR A 11 -9.50 31.24 6.76
N TRP A 12 -9.47 30.21 7.59
CA TRP A 12 -10.67 29.69 8.20
C TRP A 12 -11.19 30.66 9.27
N THR A 13 -12.50 30.81 9.31
CA THR A 13 -13.16 31.56 10.36
C THR A 13 -13.33 30.61 11.54
N ASP A 14 -12.84 30.99 12.69
CA ASP A 14 -13.06 30.24 13.93
C ASP A 14 -14.43 30.51 14.56
N PHE A 15 -14.65 29.99 15.75
CA PHE A 15 -15.95 30.00 16.41
C PHE A 15 -16.45 31.42 16.77
N ASP A 16 -15.57 32.38 16.98
CA ASP A 16 -15.93 33.79 17.29
C ASP A 16 -16.07 34.66 16.03
N GLY A 17 -15.78 34.14 14.84
CA GLY A 17 -15.93 34.81 13.57
C GLY A 17 -14.67 35.49 13.04
N ASP A 18 -13.57 35.35 13.74
CA ASP A 18 -12.25 35.80 13.31
C ASP A 18 -11.54 34.75 12.43
N THR A 19 -10.42 35.12 11.83
CA THR A 19 -9.60 34.19 11.08
C THR A 19 -8.90 33.23 12.02
N ALA A 20 -9.05 31.93 11.81
CA ALA A 20 -8.46 30.88 12.65
C ALA A 20 -6.94 30.84 12.53
N THR A 21 -6.24 31.76 13.19
CA THR A 21 -4.78 31.85 13.22
C THR A 21 -4.13 30.97 14.27
N ASP A 22 -4.92 30.55 15.27
CA ASP A 22 -4.46 29.81 16.43
C ASP A 22 -4.59 28.29 16.27
N VAL A 23 -5.16 27.84 15.18
CA VAL A 23 -5.39 26.43 14.88
C VAL A 23 -4.45 25.94 13.78
N ASN A 24 -3.79 24.84 14.01
CA ASN A 24 -2.95 24.18 13.00
C ASN A 24 -3.35 22.71 12.82
N ALA A 25 -3.41 22.29 11.57
CA ALA A 25 -3.65 20.90 11.20
C ALA A 25 -2.52 20.40 10.32
N LYS A 26 -1.89 19.31 10.74
CA LYS A 26 -0.80 18.68 9.99
C LYS A 26 -1.19 17.26 9.63
N MET A 27 -1.21 16.95 8.33
CA MET A 27 -1.39 15.60 7.84
C MET A 27 -0.06 14.87 7.76
N LEU A 28 -0.02 13.66 8.27
CA LEU A 28 1.14 12.78 8.24
C LEU A 28 0.79 11.47 7.55
N VAL A 29 1.78 10.87 6.92
CA VAL A 29 1.68 9.57 6.26
C VAL A 29 2.79 8.64 6.72
N SER A 30 2.44 7.37 6.87
CA SER A 30 3.34 6.26 7.13
C SER A 30 3.00 5.13 6.16
N THR A 31 4.01 4.44 5.64
CA THR A 31 3.87 3.47 4.56
C THR A 31 4.50 2.13 4.92
N SER A 32 3.98 1.06 4.33
CA SER A 32 4.53 -0.30 4.44
C SER A 32 4.45 -1.04 3.11
N ASP A 33 5.45 -1.85 2.80
CA ASP A 33 5.45 -2.75 1.64
C ASP A 33 4.77 -4.09 1.93
N SER A 34 4.40 -4.33 3.18
CA SER A 34 3.70 -5.53 3.60
C SER A 34 2.18 -5.39 3.44
N ALA A 35 1.48 -6.52 3.38
CA ALA A 35 0.02 -6.52 3.36
C ALA A 35 -0.55 -5.98 4.68
N ALA A 36 -1.67 -5.26 4.63
CA ALA A 36 -2.34 -4.72 5.81
C ALA A 36 -2.76 -5.80 6.83
N THR A 37 -2.98 -7.03 6.36
CA THR A 37 -3.37 -8.19 7.17
C THR A 37 -2.19 -8.91 7.82
N THR A 38 -0.95 -8.43 7.62
CA THR A 38 0.24 -9.06 8.22
C THR A 38 0.13 -8.99 9.75
N SER A 39 0.21 -10.16 10.39
CA SER A 39 0.17 -10.30 11.85
C SER A 39 1.23 -11.31 12.30
N VAL A 40 2.05 -10.90 13.25
CA VAL A 40 3.17 -11.69 13.77
C VAL A 40 2.98 -11.93 15.26
N SER A 41 2.99 -13.19 15.69
CA SER A 41 2.88 -13.54 17.11
C SER A 41 4.21 -13.35 17.84
N ALA A 42 4.15 -12.81 19.06
CA ALA A 42 5.28 -12.53 19.93
C ALA A 42 4.90 -12.63 21.40
N SER A 43 5.88 -12.58 22.27
CA SER A 43 5.69 -12.33 23.70
C SER A 43 6.09 -10.89 24.04
N TYR A 44 5.58 -10.41 25.18
CA TYR A 44 5.94 -9.09 25.68
C TYR A 44 6.15 -9.08 27.20
N ALA A 45 6.89 -8.10 27.64
CA ALA A 45 6.99 -7.69 29.03
C ALA A 45 6.95 -6.18 29.13
N GLN A 46 6.15 -5.66 30.05
CA GLN A 46 6.11 -4.25 30.41
C GLN A 46 6.70 -4.05 31.79
N SER A 47 7.62 -3.10 31.91
CA SER A 47 8.15 -2.61 33.16
C SER A 47 8.03 -1.09 33.16
N THR A 48 7.23 -0.56 34.08
CA THR A 48 6.84 0.85 34.07
C THR A 48 6.19 1.22 32.73
N THR A 49 6.73 2.20 32.02
CA THR A 49 6.25 2.63 30.70
C THR A 49 6.99 1.98 29.53
N THR A 50 7.94 1.07 29.77
CA THR A 50 8.68 0.40 28.69
C THR A 50 8.05 -0.95 28.38
N LEU A 51 7.56 -1.12 27.16
CA LEU A 51 7.12 -2.38 26.59
C LEU A 51 8.27 -3.00 25.77
N THR A 52 8.69 -4.19 26.12
CA THR A 52 9.66 -4.98 25.36
C THR A 52 8.92 -6.09 24.64
N ILE A 53 8.98 -6.11 23.33
CA ILE A 53 8.41 -7.17 22.47
C ILE A 53 9.54 -8.11 22.07
N THR A 54 9.36 -9.39 22.29
CA THR A 54 10.36 -10.42 22.01
C THR A 54 9.92 -11.29 20.84
N LYS A 55 10.71 -11.25 19.78
CA LYS A 55 10.55 -12.04 18.56
C LYS A 55 11.87 -12.19 17.83
N SER A 56 12.28 -13.41 17.56
CA SER A 56 13.51 -13.69 16.82
C SER A 56 13.46 -13.11 15.41
N SER A 57 14.56 -12.43 15.03
CA SER A 57 14.80 -11.93 13.66
C SER A 57 13.64 -11.10 13.10
N HIS A 58 13.09 -10.20 13.92
CA HIS A 58 11.93 -9.39 13.50
C HIS A 58 12.28 -8.41 12.37
N GLY A 59 13.53 -7.95 12.26
CA GLY A 59 14.00 -7.09 11.16
C GLY A 59 13.51 -5.64 11.19
N TYR A 60 12.88 -5.20 12.28
CA TYR A 60 12.28 -3.86 12.40
C TYR A 60 13.29 -2.81 12.85
N SER A 61 13.04 -1.56 12.47
CA SER A 61 13.96 -0.44 12.63
C SER A 61 13.45 0.58 13.66
N VAL A 62 14.38 1.27 14.31
CA VAL A 62 14.06 2.39 15.21
C VAL A 62 13.35 3.52 14.46
N GLY A 63 12.32 4.10 15.07
CA GLY A 63 11.49 5.14 14.48
C GLY A 63 10.35 4.63 13.58
N SER A 64 10.35 3.33 13.24
CA SER A 64 9.22 2.69 12.56
C SER A 64 8.02 2.56 13.48
N ASN A 65 6.83 2.37 12.90
CA ASN A 65 5.58 2.21 13.63
C ASN A 65 5.02 0.79 13.45
N VAL A 66 4.46 0.27 14.52
CA VAL A 66 3.76 -1.01 14.55
C VAL A 66 2.46 -0.89 15.32
N GLU A 67 1.45 -1.61 14.91
CA GLU A 67 0.25 -1.81 15.71
C GLU A 67 0.41 -3.09 16.52
N ILE A 68 0.24 -3.00 17.83
CA ILE A 68 0.36 -4.14 18.74
C ILE A 68 -0.98 -4.41 19.40
N THR A 69 -1.41 -5.67 19.32
CA THR A 69 -2.60 -6.16 20.01
C THR A 69 -2.16 -7.17 21.06
N PHE A 70 -2.44 -6.88 22.33
CA PHE A 70 -2.13 -7.78 23.42
C PHE A 70 -3.26 -8.78 23.63
N SER A 71 -2.91 -10.07 23.67
CA SER A 71 -3.87 -11.17 23.80
C SER A 71 -3.92 -11.76 25.22
N SER A 72 -2.95 -11.42 26.07
CA SER A 72 -2.92 -11.78 27.49
C SER A 72 -2.10 -10.76 28.27
N GLY A 73 -2.26 -10.72 29.60
CA GLY A 73 -1.74 -9.66 30.44
C GLY A 73 -2.63 -8.40 30.41
N ASN A 74 -2.13 -7.27 30.89
CA ASN A 74 -2.92 -6.05 31.05
C ASN A 74 -2.42 -4.86 30.20
N ALA A 75 -1.47 -5.07 29.30
CA ALA A 75 -0.94 -3.98 28.46
C ALA A 75 -2.01 -3.47 27.49
N THR A 76 -1.98 -2.17 27.23
CA THR A 76 -2.95 -1.49 26.36
C THR A 76 -2.51 -1.57 24.90
N SER A 77 -3.38 -2.13 24.04
CA SER A 77 -3.15 -2.25 22.60
C SER A 77 -3.18 -0.89 21.90
N GLY A 78 -2.42 -0.76 20.81
CA GLY A 78 -2.38 0.49 20.05
C GLY A 78 -1.29 0.54 18.99
N ASN A 79 -1.11 1.74 18.44
CA ASN A 79 -0.01 2.06 17.53
C ASN A 79 1.17 2.62 18.31
N PHE A 80 2.34 2.08 18.05
CA PHE A 80 3.56 2.41 18.77
C PHE A 80 4.71 2.72 17.82
N GLU A 81 5.54 3.69 18.20
CA GLU A 81 6.83 3.92 17.58
C GLU A 81 7.89 3.03 18.24
N ILE A 82 8.76 2.45 17.44
CA ILE A 82 9.86 1.62 17.92
C ILE A 82 10.99 2.53 18.42
N LEU A 83 11.27 2.46 19.71
CA LEU A 83 12.32 3.27 20.37
C LEU A 83 13.70 2.63 20.30
N THR A 84 13.77 1.33 20.47
CA THR A 84 15.01 0.55 20.30
C THR A 84 14.73 -0.73 19.55
N ALA A 85 15.69 -1.21 18.77
CA ALA A 85 15.59 -2.46 18.02
C ALA A 85 16.88 -3.25 18.14
N ALA A 86 16.77 -4.51 18.58
CA ALA A 86 17.83 -5.51 18.59
C ALA A 86 17.39 -6.70 17.72
N THR A 87 18.25 -7.66 17.43
CA THR A 87 17.93 -8.78 16.54
C THR A 87 16.66 -9.55 16.93
N ASN A 88 16.40 -9.70 18.23
CA ASN A 88 15.33 -10.56 18.75
C ASN A 88 14.32 -9.82 19.62
N SER A 89 14.41 -8.50 19.73
CA SER A 89 13.47 -7.70 20.51
C SER A 89 13.48 -6.25 20.06
N PHE A 90 12.38 -5.56 20.30
CA PHE A 90 12.28 -4.12 20.19
C PHE A 90 11.48 -3.55 21.37
N THR A 91 11.69 -2.27 21.66
CA THR A 91 10.96 -1.59 22.73
C THR A 91 10.09 -0.47 22.17
N VAL A 92 8.98 -0.25 22.84
CA VAL A 92 8.05 0.85 22.58
C VAL A 92 7.64 1.50 23.90
N LEU A 93 7.10 2.72 23.84
CA LEU A 93 6.60 3.42 25.03
C LEU A 93 5.11 3.08 25.25
N ALA A 94 4.79 2.53 26.41
CA ALA A 94 3.41 2.32 26.84
C ALA A 94 2.75 3.65 27.23
N THR A 95 1.44 3.72 27.09
CA THR A 95 0.63 4.87 27.52
C THR A 95 0.40 4.92 29.03
N ASP A 96 0.63 3.82 29.71
CA ASP A 96 0.44 3.62 31.15
C ASP A 96 1.68 3.01 31.80
N SER A 97 1.80 3.17 33.11
CA SER A 97 2.90 2.61 33.89
C SER A 97 2.41 1.40 34.71
N GLN A 98 2.90 0.22 34.33
CA GLN A 98 2.57 -1.02 35.02
C GLN A 98 3.67 -2.07 34.87
N THR A 99 3.53 -3.19 35.59
CA THR A 99 4.37 -4.38 35.42
C THR A 99 3.47 -5.54 35.01
N THR A 100 3.60 -5.99 33.77
CA THR A 100 2.80 -7.08 33.19
C THR A 100 3.57 -7.79 32.09
N SER A 101 3.15 -8.99 31.74
CA SER A 101 3.71 -9.74 30.62
C SER A 101 2.66 -10.67 30.01
N GLY A 102 2.92 -11.11 28.79
CA GLY A 102 2.01 -12.01 28.10
C GLY A 102 2.35 -12.19 26.62
N ASN A 103 1.31 -12.53 25.87
CA ASN A 103 1.39 -12.70 24.43
C ASN A 103 0.76 -11.52 23.70
N CYS A 104 1.29 -11.24 22.53
CA CYS A 104 0.77 -10.21 21.63
C CYS A 104 0.89 -10.64 20.17
N THR A 105 0.21 -9.91 19.31
CA THR A 105 0.46 -9.90 17.89
C THR A 105 0.79 -8.48 17.48
N TYR A 106 1.64 -8.32 16.46
CA TYR A 106 1.96 -7.01 15.91
C TYR A 106 1.89 -7.01 14.38
N SER A 107 1.58 -5.84 13.82
CA SER A 107 1.44 -5.64 12.37
C SER A 107 2.80 -5.69 11.67
N ALA A 108 2.78 -5.61 10.33
CA ALA A 108 3.96 -5.26 9.57
C ALA A 108 4.57 -3.93 10.05
N GLU A 109 5.87 -3.78 9.79
CA GLU A 109 6.58 -2.53 10.00
C GLU A 109 6.04 -1.44 9.06
N PHE A 110 5.77 -0.28 9.62
CA PHE A 110 5.46 0.95 8.90
C PHE A 110 6.58 1.96 9.09
N SER A 111 6.86 2.76 8.08
CA SER A 111 7.81 3.86 8.20
C SER A 111 7.41 4.82 9.34
N LYS A 112 8.35 5.63 9.83
CA LYS A 112 7.96 6.76 10.69
C LYS A 112 6.96 7.65 9.96
N PHE A 113 6.11 8.33 10.72
CA PHE A 113 5.21 9.31 10.14
C PHE A 113 5.99 10.51 9.61
N ASN A 114 5.77 10.83 8.35
CA ASN A 114 6.34 11.99 7.67
C ASN A 114 5.21 12.93 7.27
N THR A 115 5.49 14.21 7.14
CA THR A 115 4.51 15.17 6.61
C THR A 115 4.01 14.70 5.25
N PHE A 116 2.68 14.61 5.13
CA PHE A 116 2.06 14.25 3.86
C PHE A 116 2.17 15.44 2.90
N ALA A 117 2.85 15.25 1.80
CA ALA A 117 2.92 16.19 0.70
C ALA A 117 2.40 15.50 -0.57
N ASN A 118 1.88 16.30 -1.51
CA ASN A 118 1.48 15.76 -2.80
C ASN A 118 2.68 15.12 -3.50
N GLY A 119 2.53 13.89 -3.96
CA GLY A 119 3.60 13.16 -4.60
C GLY A 119 3.24 11.72 -4.92
N THR A 120 4.17 11.02 -5.55
CA THR A 120 4.05 9.59 -5.85
C THR A 120 4.64 8.79 -4.70
N PHE A 121 3.84 7.90 -4.12
CA PHE A 121 4.25 7.00 -3.06
C PHE A 121 4.25 5.57 -3.58
N ILE A 122 5.31 4.83 -3.30
CA ILE A 122 5.43 3.41 -3.65
C ILE A 122 5.31 2.60 -2.37
N ALA A 123 4.14 2.04 -2.11
CA ALA A 123 3.88 1.19 -0.96
C ALA A 123 2.65 0.32 -1.18
N ARG A 124 2.48 -0.73 -0.35
CA ARG A 124 1.29 -1.59 -0.36
C ARG A 124 0.23 -1.14 0.61
N THR A 125 0.62 -0.51 1.70
CA THR A 125 -0.28 -0.06 2.76
C THR A 125 0.11 1.32 3.25
N PHE A 126 -0.88 2.15 3.51
CA PHE A 126 -0.74 3.52 3.97
C PHE A 126 -1.50 3.70 5.27
N ARG A 127 -0.93 4.49 6.18
CA ARG A 127 -1.59 5.01 7.36
C ARG A 127 -1.51 6.52 7.34
N PHE A 128 -2.63 7.17 7.60
CA PHE A 128 -2.70 8.62 7.73
C PHE A 128 -2.96 9.00 9.17
N ARG A 129 -2.33 10.09 9.62
CA ARG A 129 -2.54 10.67 10.92
C ARG A 129 -2.65 12.18 10.76
N THR A 130 -3.62 12.79 11.44
CA THR A 130 -3.72 14.24 11.56
C THR A 130 -3.29 14.64 12.95
N GLU A 131 -2.40 15.60 13.04
CA GLU A 131 -2.04 16.31 14.27
C GLU A 131 -2.74 17.65 14.24
N LEU A 132 -3.55 17.90 15.26
CA LEU A 132 -4.27 19.14 15.44
C LEU A 132 -3.67 19.83 16.65
N THR A 133 -3.36 21.11 16.50
CA THR A 133 -2.86 21.93 17.59
C THR A 133 -3.63 23.25 17.62
N SER A 134 -3.91 23.76 18.80
CA SER A 134 -4.42 25.10 19.03
C SER A 134 -3.54 25.79 20.07
N ASP A 135 -3.20 27.02 19.83
CA ASP A 135 -2.48 27.87 20.80
C ASP A 135 -3.44 28.56 21.75
N ASP A 136 -4.73 28.57 21.45
CA ASP A 136 -5.78 29.08 22.34
C ASP A 136 -6.43 27.95 23.17
N PRO A 137 -6.29 27.96 24.51
CA PRO A 137 -6.89 26.93 25.36
C PRO A 137 -8.43 27.00 25.42
N ALA A 138 -9.05 28.07 24.95
CA ALA A 138 -10.50 28.21 24.86
C ALA A 138 -11.09 27.61 23.57
N GLN A 139 -10.25 27.29 22.57
CA GLN A 139 -10.71 26.73 21.32
C GLN A 139 -10.78 25.20 21.36
N SER A 140 -11.80 24.66 20.71
CA SER A 140 -11.98 23.23 20.46
C SER A 140 -11.95 22.98 18.96
N ILE A 141 -11.04 22.13 18.51
CA ILE A 141 -10.91 21.78 17.09
C ILE A 141 -11.81 20.57 16.81
N GLU A 142 -12.74 20.72 15.89
CA GLU A 142 -13.59 19.65 15.39
C GLU A 142 -13.25 19.34 13.93
N ILE A 143 -13.11 18.06 13.60
CA ILE A 143 -12.98 17.59 12.21
C ILE A 143 -14.28 16.92 11.81
N GLU A 144 -15.05 17.54 10.95
CA GLU A 144 -16.27 16.97 10.40
C GLU A 144 -15.99 15.88 9.37
N GLN A 145 -14.94 16.04 8.58
CA GLN A 145 -14.55 15.07 7.54
C GLN A 145 -13.05 15.00 7.33
N LEU A 146 -12.54 13.79 7.32
CA LEU A 146 -11.16 13.48 6.92
C LEU A 146 -11.20 12.52 5.73
N GLY A 147 -10.54 12.87 4.64
CA GLY A 147 -10.50 12.05 3.44
C GLY A 147 -9.19 12.19 2.68
N TYR A 148 -8.95 11.26 1.77
CA TYR A 148 -7.85 11.31 0.82
C TYR A 148 -8.32 10.87 -0.56
N THR A 149 -7.66 11.36 -1.60
CA THR A 149 -7.81 10.87 -2.97
C THR A 149 -6.52 10.18 -3.37
N ALA A 150 -6.62 8.90 -3.73
CA ALA A 150 -5.50 8.14 -4.23
C ALA A 150 -5.76 7.75 -5.69
N GLN A 151 -4.77 7.97 -6.54
CA GLN A 151 -4.77 7.51 -7.93
C GLN A 151 -3.62 6.53 -8.11
N LEU A 152 -3.91 5.38 -8.73
CA LEU A 152 -2.88 4.43 -9.10
C LEU A 152 -2.25 4.88 -10.42
N GLU A 153 -0.92 4.94 -10.46
CA GLU A 153 -0.19 5.17 -11.69
C GLU A 153 -0.23 3.91 -12.58
N SER A 154 -0.51 4.10 -13.86
CA SER A 154 -0.45 3.01 -14.83
C SER A 154 1.00 2.73 -15.19
N ARG A 155 1.31 1.45 -15.37
CA ARG A 155 2.60 1.00 -15.89
C ARG A 155 2.42 0.20 -17.18
N THR A 156 3.47 0.17 -17.97
CA THR A 156 3.53 -0.60 -19.19
C THR A 156 4.69 -1.60 -19.12
N GLU A 157 4.41 -2.85 -19.49
CA GLU A 157 5.40 -3.90 -19.68
C GLU A 157 5.44 -4.26 -21.17
N THR A 158 6.64 -4.22 -21.75
CA THR A 158 6.84 -4.60 -23.16
C THR A 158 7.90 -5.68 -23.23
N VAL A 159 7.55 -6.81 -23.89
CA VAL A 159 8.47 -7.91 -24.16
C VAL A 159 8.70 -7.99 -25.66
N ASN A 160 9.98 -7.94 -26.05
CA ASN A 160 10.38 -7.77 -27.44
C ASN A 160 10.26 -9.03 -28.29
N SER A 161 10.25 -10.23 -27.71
CA SER A 161 10.16 -11.44 -28.52
C SER A 161 9.69 -12.62 -27.67
N VAL A 162 8.50 -13.07 -27.92
CA VAL A 162 7.95 -14.31 -27.36
C VAL A 162 7.51 -15.20 -28.52
N ILE A 163 7.89 -16.48 -28.47
CA ILE A 163 7.53 -17.45 -29.52
C ILE A 163 6.27 -18.16 -29.05
N ALA A 164 5.23 -18.14 -29.90
CA ALA A 164 4.04 -18.96 -29.70
C ALA A 164 4.34 -20.42 -30.14
N SER A 165 3.75 -21.37 -29.41
CA SER A 165 3.81 -22.77 -29.82
C SER A 165 2.93 -23.00 -31.05
N GLY A 166 3.50 -23.56 -32.12
CA GLY A 166 2.76 -23.91 -33.36
C GLY A 166 1.77 -25.06 -33.20
N THR A 167 1.74 -25.72 -32.06
CA THR A 167 0.87 -26.88 -31.83
C THR A 167 -0.18 -26.67 -30.75
N SER A 168 -0.09 -25.57 -30.02
CA SER A 168 -0.98 -25.30 -28.90
C SER A 168 -0.95 -23.82 -28.50
N SER A 169 -1.82 -23.45 -27.58
CA SER A 169 -1.81 -22.16 -26.92
C SER A 169 -0.50 -21.92 -26.16
N LYS A 170 -0.05 -20.69 -26.12
CA LYS A 170 1.11 -20.23 -25.33
C LYS A 170 0.68 -19.41 -24.12
N ALA A 171 1.00 -19.90 -22.94
CA ALA A 171 0.90 -19.10 -21.73
C ALA A 171 2.07 -18.09 -21.65
N VAL A 172 1.75 -16.85 -21.32
CA VAL A 172 2.69 -15.76 -21.11
C VAL A 172 2.52 -15.26 -19.70
N THR A 173 3.62 -15.17 -18.94
CA THR A 173 3.65 -14.64 -17.58
C THR A 173 4.30 -13.27 -17.59
N PHE A 174 3.69 -12.29 -16.93
CA PHE A 174 4.28 -10.96 -16.76
C PHE A 174 5.46 -11.00 -15.80
N ALA A 175 6.43 -10.12 -16.01
CA ALA A 175 7.59 -9.99 -15.11
C ALA A 175 7.14 -9.55 -13.71
N ASN A 176 6.17 -8.64 -13.64
CA ASN A 176 5.55 -8.19 -12.40
C ASN A 176 4.03 -8.31 -12.50
N THR A 177 3.40 -8.72 -11.40
CA THR A 177 1.94 -8.84 -11.35
C THR A 177 1.27 -7.47 -11.48
N PHE A 178 0.28 -7.36 -12.37
CA PHE A 178 -0.61 -6.20 -12.45
C PHE A 178 -1.65 -6.25 -11.33
N PHE A 179 -2.00 -5.08 -10.80
CA PHE A 179 -3.10 -4.94 -9.85
C PHE A 179 -4.44 -5.04 -10.60
N THR A 180 -5.26 -6.00 -10.21
CA THR A 180 -6.57 -6.25 -10.86
C THR A 180 -7.76 -5.82 -10.00
N GLY A 181 -7.49 -5.07 -8.93
CA GLY A 181 -8.50 -4.68 -7.94
C GLY A 181 -8.54 -5.66 -6.75
N ALA A 182 -8.87 -5.15 -5.58
CA ALA A 182 -9.23 -5.98 -4.44
C ALA A 182 -10.77 -6.07 -4.37
N SER A 183 -11.28 -7.21 -3.91
CA SER A 183 -12.72 -7.39 -3.66
C SER A 183 -13.22 -6.27 -2.74
N GLY A 184 -14.18 -5.48 -3.22
CA GLY A 184 -14.76 -4.35 -2.45
C GLY A 184 -14.12 -2.98 -2.68
N THR A 185 -13.08 -2.85 -3.49
CA THR A 185 -12.57 -1.54 -3.90
C THR A 185 -13.17 -1.11 -5.23
N SER A 186 -13.85 0.04 -5.22
CA SER A 186 -14.25 0.74 -6.45
C SER A 186 -13.00 1.37 -7.09
N VAL A 187 -12.17 0.59 -7.73
CA VAL A 187 -11.25 1.15 -8.72
C VAL A 187 -12.10 1.35 -9.96
N GLY A 188 -12.40 2.58 -10.31
CA GLY A 188 -13.31 3.03 -11.35
C GLY A 188 -13.96 1.95 -12.21
N ALA A 189 -15.25 2.00 -12.39
CA ALA A 189 -16.11 0.99 -12.97
C ALA A 189 -15.49 0.31 -14.21
N GLY A 190 -14.80 -0.81 -13.99
CA GLY A 190 -14.21 -1.62 -15.05
C GLY A 190 -13.27 -2.65 -14.44
N SER A 191 -13.22 -3.83 -15.01
CA SER A 191 -12.21 -4.82 -14.68
C SER A 191 -10.83 -4.19 -14.82
N ALA A 192 -10.05 -4.14 -13.74
CA ALA A 192 -8.69 -3.62 -13.76
C ALA A 192 -7.68 -4.58 -14.42
N LEU A 193 -8.15 -5.46 -15.31
CA LEU A 193 -7.28 -6.33 -16.10
C LEU A 193 -6.38 -5.47 -16.99
N PRO A 194 -5.12 -5.88 -17.18
CA PRO A 194 -4.23 -5.18 -18.08
C PRO A 194 -4.76 -5.25 -19.53
N SER A 195 -4.61 -4.13 -20.25
CA SER A 195 -4.83 -4.08 -21.69
C SER A 195 -3.61 -4.65 -22.41
N ILE A 196 -3.82 -5.55 -23.37
CA ILE A 196 -2.73 -6.25 -24.03
C ILE A 196 -2.79 -5.94 -25.52
N GLY A 197 -1.72 -5.32 -26.02
CA GLY A 197 -1.45 -5.15 -27.44
C GLY A 197 -0.51 -6.25 -27.96
N ILE A 198 -0.80 -6.82 -29.10
CA ILE A 198 0.01 -7.87 -29.76
C ILE A 198 0.46 -7.39 -31.13
N THR A 199 1.72 -7.62 -31.43
CA THR A 199 2.28 -7.49 -32.79
C THR A 199 2.90 -8.80 -33.19
N ILE A 200 2.35 -9.46 -34.20
CA ILE A 200 2.91 -10.69 -34.77
C ILE A 200 4.05 -10.31 -35.72
N GLU A 201 5.23 -10.87 -35.50
CA GLU A 201 6.38 -10.72 -36.40
C GLU A 201 6.30 -11.74 -37.54
N ASN A 202 6.67 -11.35 -38.73
CA ASN A 202 6.63 -12.21 -39.94
C ASN A 202 5.24 -12.82 -40.20
N ALA A 203 4.18 -12.05 -39.95
CA ALA A 203 2.81 -12.49 -40.21
C ALA A 203 2.61 -12.86 -41.66
N GLN A 204 1.88 -13.95 -41.91
CA GLN A 204 1.47 -14.39 -43.22
C GLN A 204 0.00 -14.07 -43.46
N SER A 205 -0.41 -14.06 -44.71
CA SER A 205 -1.82 -13.86 -45.05
C SER A 205 -2.69 -14.94 -44.41
N GLY A 206 -3.72 -14.48 -43.69
CA GLY A 206 -4.65 -15.33 -42.92
C GLY A 206 -4.23 -15.61 -41.48
N ASP A 207 -3.08 -15.09 -41.02
CA ASP A 207 -2.71 -15.18 -39.61
C ASP A 207 -3.59 -14.28 -38.76
N PHE A 208 -4.02 -14.81 -37.62
CA PHE A 208 -4.72 -14.07 -36.59
C PHE A 208 -4.32 -14.58 -35.19
N PHE A 209 -4.61 -13.80 -34.17
CA PHE A 209 -4.42 -14.22 -32.79
C PHE A 209 -5.71 -14.11 -31.98
N ALA A 210 -5.79 -14.90 -30.93
CA ALA A 210 -6.81 -14.83 -29.92
C ALA A 210 -6.16 -14.79 -28.50
N LEU A 211 -6.67 -13.95 -27.64
CA LEU A 211 -6.24 -13.87 -26.23
C LEU A 211 -7.30 -14.51 -25.34
N SER A 212 -6.84 -15.24 -24.34
CA SER A 212 -7.69 -15.85 -23.33
C SER A 212 -6.99 -15.83 -21.96
N SER A 213 -7.73 -16.15 -20.89
CA SER A 213 -7.20 -16.24 -19.53
C SER A 213 -6.39 -15.00 -19.09
N ILE A 214 -6.83 -13.80 -19.49
CA ILE A 214 -6.16 -12.55 -19.10
C ILE A 214 -6.36 -12.36 -17.60
N SER A 215 -5.25 -12.15 -16.90
CA SER A 215 -5.20 -11.96 -15.45
C SER A 215 -4.13 -10.94 -15.08
N GLY A 216 -3.98 -10.65 -13.78
CA GLY A 216 -2.88 -9.82 -13.30
C GLY A 216 -1.50 -10.47 -13.46
N THR A 217 -1.43 -11.79 -13.60
CA THR A 217 -0.16 -12.54 -13.68
C THR A 217 0.25 -12.91 -15.11
N GLY A 218 -0.65 -12.79 -16.09
CA GLY A 218 -0.36 -13.17 -17.47
C GLY A 218 -1.61 -13.37 -18.30
N PHE A 219 -1.40 -13.96 -19.48
CA PHE A 219 -2.45 -14.29 -20.43
C PHE A 219 -2.08 -15.52 -21.26
N THR A 220 -3.03 -16.06 -21.98
CA THR A 220 -2.80 -17.12 -22.96
C THR A 220 -3.05 -16.57 -24.37
N ILE A 221 -2.17 -16.90 -25.32
CA ILE A 221 -2.28 -16.51 -26.72
C ILE A 221 -2.31 -17.74 -27.63
N ASP A 222 -3.22 -17.71 -28.58
CA ASP A 222 -3.25 -18.58 -29.75
C ASP A 222 -2.85 -17.77 -30.97
N ILE A 223 -1.96 -18.29 -31.79
CA ILE A 223 -1.72 -17.75 -33.16
C ILE A 223 -2.07 -18.84 -34.17
N LYS A 224 -2.96 -18.50 -35.08
CA LYS A 224 -3.51 -19.45 -36.06
C LYS A 224 -3.53 -18.87 -37.46
N ASN A 225 -3.45 -19.80 -38.47
CA ASN A 225 -3.79 -19.51 -39.84
C ASN A 225 -4.94 -20.45 -40.23
N GLY A 226 -6.10 -19.89 -40.49
CA GLY A 226 -7.34 -20.68 -40.57
C GLY A 226 -7.63 -21.41 -39.27
N SER A 227 -7.75 -22.70 -39.27
CA SER A 227 -8.00 -23.54 -38.09
C SER A 227 -6.73 -24.11 -37.43
N SER A 228 -5.56 -23.91 -38.03
CA SER A 228 -4.30 -24.54 -37.62
C SER A 228 -3.46 -23.56 -36.79
N PHE A 229 -2.87 -24.04 -35.68
CA PHE A 229 -1.85 -23.28 -34.94
C PHE A 229 -0.60 -23.11 -35.84
N VAL A 230 0.02 -21.94 -35.72
CA VAL A 230 1.25 -21.61 -36.45
C VAL A 230 2.28 -20.98 -35.50
N ASP A 231 3.55 -21.32 -35.72
CA ASP A 231 4.65 -20.72 -35.03
C ASP A 231 4.92 -19.31 -35.57
N ARG A 232 4.81 -18.33 -34.70
CA ARG A 232 5.16 -16.94 -35.00
C ARG A 232 5.83 -16.33 -33.78
N ASN A 233 6.80 -15.49 -34.03
CA ASN A 233 7.27 -14.58 -33.03
C ASN A 233 6.24 -13.46 -32.85
N PHE A 234 6.09 -12.99 -31.65
CA PHE A 234 5.24 -11.84 -31.36
C PHE A 234 5.85 -10.98 -30.26
N LYS A 235 5.50 -9.71 -30.29
CA LYS A 235 5.74 -8.76 -29.22
C LYS A 235 4.43 -8.48 -28.53
N TYR A 236 4.47 -8.28 -27.21
CA TYR A 236 3.34 -7.76 -26.50
C TYR A 236 3.67 -6.51 -25.72
N THR A 237 2.66 -5.67 -25.55
CA THR A 237 2.65 -4.54 -24.63
C THR A 237 1.47 -4.70 -23.74
N ALA A 238 1.70 -4.83 -22.43
CA ALA A 238 0.66 -4.90 -21.41
C ALA A 238 0.65 -3.59 -20.61
N THR A 239 -0.49 -2.93 -20.57
CA THR A 239 -0.69 -1.67 -19.83
C THR A 239 -1.75 -1.87 -18.77
N GLY A 240 -1.45 -1.51 -17.54
CA GLY A 240 -2.35 -1.67 -16.39
C GLY A 240 -1.78 -0.98 -15.16
N PHE A 241 -2.33 -1.29 -14.00
CA PHE A 241 -1.89 -0.72 -12.74
C PHE A 241 -1.05 -1.72 -11.95
N GLY A 242 -0.28 -1.22 -10.99
CA GLY A 242 0.52 -2.05 -10.11
C GLY A 242 1.96 -1.58 -10.01
N ARG A 243 2.67 -2.18 -9.05
CA ARG A 243 4.08 -1.84 -8.82
C ARG A 243 4.95 -2.39 -9.97
N GLY A 244 5.78 -1.53 -10.54
CA GLY A 244 6.93 -1.94 -11.34
C GLY A 244 8.02 -2.55 -10.44
N SER A 245 9.02 -3.14 -11.04
CA SER A 245 10.23 -3.62 -10.34
C SER A 245 11.04 -2.45 -9.81
#